data_f455fc2caf086ba73096d718bd968548
#
_entry.id   f455fc2caf086ba73096d718bd968548
#
_cell.length_a   1.000
_cell.length_b   1.000
_cell.length_c   1.000
_cell.angle_alpha   90.00
_cell.angle_beta   90.00
_cell.angle_gamma   90.00
#
_symmetry.space_group_name_H-M   'P 1'
#
loop_
_entity.id
_entity.type
_entity.pdbx_description
1 polymer ?
#
loop_
_entity_poly.entity_id
_entity_poly.type
_entity_poly.pdbx_seq_one_letter_code
_entity_poly.pdbx_strand_id
1 'polypeptide(L)'
;MSRYYFAYASNLDSTQMERRCPDSSYRGKAFLPKHRLAFTHPSSTWGGGSADVLEDQDTPGVWGAVYEMTAEDWKRMDDAEGSAYKRIKMTVLEAGLEDCPLDCQAYKVVDPTGPHLPSKLYHEKIVRGALARGLPAGWIAWLRGLSTKA
;
A
#
# COMPACT_ATOMS: atom_id res chain seq x y z
N MET A 1 -2.22 -8.05 18.64
CA MET A 1 -2.57 -7.22 17.48
C MET A 1 -1.34 -6.44 17.03
N SER A 2 -1.03 -6.44 15.74
CA SER A 2 0.11 -5.69 15.23
C SER A 2 -0.18 -4.18 15.26
N ARG A 3 0.79 -3.40 15.74
CA ARG A 3 0.74 -1.93 15.70
C ARG A 3 1.36 -1.36 14.42
N TYR A 4 1.85 -2.22 13.53
CA TYR A 4 2.51 -1.79 12.30
C TYR A 4 1.59 -1.94 11.10
N TYR A 5 1.55 -0.90 10.27
CA TYR A 5 0.77 -0.84 9.04
C TYR A 5 1.71 -0.80 7.84
N PHE A 6 1.51 -1.71 6.90
CA PHE A 6 2.23 -1.72 5.63
C PHE A 6 1.41 -1.03 4.56
N ALA A 7 1.89 0.13 4.10
CA ALA A 7 1.27 0.90 3.03
C ALA A 7 2.00 0.65 1.72
N TYR A 8 1.26 0.27 0.68
CA TYR A 8 1.86 -0.07 -0.62
C TYR A 8 1.31 0.79 -1.77
N ALA A 9 0.37 1.68 -1.52
CA ALA A 9 -0.30 2.47 -2.56
C ALA A 9 -0.45 3.94 -2.15
N SER A 10 -1.68 4.48 -2.12
CA SER A 10 -1.90 5.92 -1.90
C SER A 10 -1.41 6.43 -0.54
N ASN A 11 -1.39 5.59 0.48
CA ASN A 11 -0.89 5.96 1.81
C ASN A 11 0.65 6.04 1.90
N LEU A 12 1.35 5.81 0.81
CA LEU A 12 2.75 6.20 0.68
C LEU A 12 2.90 7.72 0.69
N ASP A 13 1.87 8.44 0.28
CA ASP A 13 1.85 9.90 0.32
C ASP A 13 1.73 10.40 1.76
N SER A 14 2.75 11.12 2.23
CA SER A 14 2.84 11.57 3.62
C SER A 14 1.71 12.52 4.00
N THR A 15 1.30 13.40 3.09
CA THR A 15 0.21 14.34 3.34
C THR A 15 -1.12 13.61 3.58
N GLN A 16 -1.40 12.60 2.76
CA GLN A 16 -2.60 11.80 2.94
C GLN A 16 -2.55 11.01 4.26
N MET A 17 -1.40 10.42 4.55
CA MET A 17 -1.23 9.62 5.76
C MET A 17 -1.37 10.47 7.03
N GLU A 18 -0.78 11.67 7.05
CA GLU A 18 -0.93 12.61 8.17
C GLU A 18 -2.39 13.02 8.40
N ARG A 19 -3.12 13.19 7.31
CA ARG A 19 -4.54 13.57 7.37
C ARG A 19 -5.41 12.44 7.89
N ARG A 20 -5.16 11.21 7.42
CA ARG A 20 -5.94 10.02 7.83
C ARG A 20 -5.58 9.55 9.22
N CYS A 21 -4.29 9.54 9.55
CA CYS A 21 -3.76 8.98 10.80
C CYS A 21 -2.74 9.91 11.43
N PRO A 22 -3.20 11.02 12.06
CA PRO A 22 -2.30 12.05 12.58
C PRO A 22 -1.38 11.58 13.70
N ASP A 23 -1.70 10.48 14.38
CA ASP A 23 -0.89 9.96 15.48
C ASP A 23 0.08 8.88 15.05
N SER A 24 0.07 8.51 13.76
CA SER A 24 1.00 7.51 13.22
C SER A 24 2.41 8.08 13.07
N SER A 25 3.39 7.19 13.09
CA SER A 25 4.78 7.58 12.83
C SER A 25 5.39 6.66 11.78
N TYR A 26 6.15 7.26 10.85
CA TYR A 26 6.83 6.52 9.81
C TYR A 26 8.00 5.72 10.41
N ARG A 27 8.04 4.42 10.11
CA ARG A 27 9.12 3.54 10.58
C ARG A 27 10.21 3.30 9.53
N GLY A 28 9.83 3.10 8.28
CA GLY A 28 10.81 2.84 7.24
C GLY A 28 10.23 2.11 6.04
N LYS A 29 11.10 1.82 5.08
CA LYS A 29 10.76 1.05 3.89
C LYS A 29 10.73 -0.43 4.20
N ALA A 30 9.88 -1.18 3.49
CA ALA A 30 9.79 -2.62 3.66
C ALA A 30 9.34 -3.30 2.37
N PHE A 31 9.60 -4.60 2.30
CA PHE A 31 9.32 -5.42 1.14
C PHE A 31 8.40 -6.59 1.52
N LEU A 32 7.29 -6.73 0.80
CA LEU A 32 6.36 -7.85 0.96
C LEU A 32 6.68 -8.89 -0.12
N PRO A 33 7.37 -10.01 0.24
CA PRO A 33 7.76 -11.00 -0.76
C PRO A 33 6.57 -11.81 -1.28
N LYS A 34 6.71 -12.33 -2.50
CA LYS A 34 5.75 -13.26 -3.09
C LYS A 34 4.34 -12.72 -3.24
N HIS A 35 4.25 -11.42 -3.50
CA HIS A 35 3.00 -10.73 -3.82
C HIS A 35 3.22 -9.82 -5.02
N ARG A 36 2.15 -9.48 -5.71
CA ARG A 36 2.16 -8.47 -6.77
C ARG A 36 1.13 -7.39 -6.50
N LEU A 37 1.43 -6.19 -6.93
CA LEU A 37 0.50 -5.07 -6.88
C LEU A 37 -0.49 -5.21 -8.04
N ALA A 38 -1.76 -5.05 -7.74
CA ALA A 38 -2.82 -5.11 -8.74
C ALA A 38 -3.89 -4.06 -8.41
N PHE A 39 -4.81 -3.82 -9.34
CA PHE A 39 -5.90 -2.87 -9.15
C PHE A 39 -7.20 -3.65 -9.32
N THR A 40 -7.75 -4.11 -8.23
CA THR A 40 -8.80 -5.13 -8.19
C THR A 40 -10.17 -4.62 -7.77
N HIS A 41 -10.27 -3.33 -7.41
CA HIS A 41 -11.52 -2.74 -6.95
C HIS A 41 -11.84 -1.48 -7.77
N PRO A 42 -13.05 -1.41 -8.39
CA PRO A 42 -13.46 -0.20 -9.09
C PRO A 42 -13.92 0.84 -8.07
N SER A 43 -13.07 1.82 -7.79
CA SER A 43 -13.32 2.83 -6.77
C SER A 43 -13.96 4.08 -7.35
N SER A 44 -15.13 4.46 -6.83
CA SER A 44 -15.76 5.73 -7.19
C SER A 44 -14.99 6.91 -6.62
N THR A 45 -14.38 6.75 -5.44
CA THR A 45 -13.56 7.78 -4.80
C THR A 45 -12.35 8.15 -5.66
N TRP A 46 -11.66 7.16 -6.21
CA TRP A 46 -10.46 7.39 -7.02
C TRP A 46 -10.73 7.53 -8.52
N GLY A 47 -11.94 7.20 -8.95
CA GLY A 47 -12.31 7.29 -10.37
C GLY A 47 -11.72 6.20 -11.23
N GLY A 48 -11.36 5.07 -10.65
CA GLY A 48 -10.77 3.94 -11.37
C GLY A 48 -10.37 2.83 -10.42
N GLY A 49 -9.51 1.93 -10.87
CA GLY A 49 -9.05 0.80 -10.05
C GLY A 49 -8.27 1.26 -8.84
N SER A 50 -8.60 0.74 -7.67
CA SER A 50 -7.81 0.95 -6.47
C SER A 50 -6.99 -0.31 -6.15
N ALA A 51 -5.88 -0.08 -5.45
CA ALA A 51 -4.81 -1.06 -5.30
C ALA A 51 -5.12 -2.17 -4.31
N ASP A 52 -4.51 -3.31 -4.59
CA ASP A 52 -4.57 -4.54 -3.81
C ASP A 52 -3.23 -5.26 -3.94
N VAL A 53 -2.94 -6.18 -3.06
CA VAL A 53 -1.79 -7.08 -3.19
C VAL A 53 -2.30 -8.51 -3.26
N LEU A 54 -1.83 -9.23 -4.27
CA LEU A 54 -2.23 -10.61 -4.51
C LEU A 54 -1.03 -11.53 -4.31
N GLU A 55 -1.24 -12.66 -3.66
CA GLU A 55 -0.19 -13.68 -3.55
C GLU A 55 0.22 -14.14 -4.94
N ASP A 56 1.53 -14.19 -5.19
CA ASP A 56 2.08 -14.61 -6.46
C ASP A 56 3.50 -15.12 -6.23
N GLN A 57 3.66 -16.43 -6.26
CA GLN A 57 4.95 -17.08 -6.00
C GLN A 57 5.98 -16.83 -7.10
N ASP A 58 5.52 -16.39 -8.28
CA ASP A 58 6.39 -16.15 -9.43
C ASP A 58 6.93 -14.72 -9.49
N THR A 59 6.54 -13.84 -8.56
CA THR A 59 7.04 -12.47 -8.50
C THR A 59 7.92 -12.26 -7.27
N PRO A 60 8.90 -11.32 -7.35
CA PRO A 60 9.71 -11.00 -6.16
C PRO A 60 8.86 -10.47 -5.01
N GLY A 61 8.03 -9.46 -5.25
CA GLY A 61 7.18 -8.86 -4.22
C GLY A 61 6.89 -7.39 -4.44
N VAL A 62 6.40 -6.76 -3.38
CA VAL A 62 5.90 -5.37 -3.40
C VAL A 62 6.66 -4.53 -2.39
N TRP A 63 7.16 -3.38 -2.81
CA TRP A 63 7.77 -2.41 -1.91
C TRP A 63 6.72 -1.48 -1.32
N GLY A 64 6.95 -1.07 -0.08
CA GLY A 64 6.08 -0.14 0.60
C GLY A 64 6.72 0.50 1.81
N ALA A 65 5.90 1.12 2.63
CA ALA A 65 6.31 1.83 3.84
C ALA A 65 5.59 1.28 5.06
N VAL A 66 6.29 1.24 6.18
CA VAL A 66 5.71 0.81 7.46
C VAL A 66 5.52 2.02 8.36
N TYR A 67 4.35 2.10 8.96
CA TYR A 67 4.00 3.09 9.97
C TYR A 67 3.65 2.39 11.27
N GLU A 68 3.98 3.03 12.38
CA GLU A 68 3.51 2.61 13.69
C GLU A 68 2.17 3.31 13.96
N MET A 69 1.15 2.55 14.30
CA MET A 69 -0.23 3.02 14.43
C MET A 69 -0.72 2.94 15.87
N THR A 70 -1.50 3.91 16.27
CA THR A 70 -2.26 3.84 17.52
C THR A 70 -3.59 3.12 17.30
N ALA A 71 -4.29 2.76 18.38
CA ALA A 71 -5.62 2.16 18.26
C ALA A 71 -6.60 3.10 17.55
N GLU A 72 -6.50 4.41 17.82
CA GLU A 72 -7.34 5.40 17.16
C GLU A 72 -7.03 5.53 15.67
N ASP A 73 -5.74 5.46 15.30
CA ASP A 73 -5.34 5.48 13.90
C ASP A 73 -5.91 4.29 13.13
N TRP A 74 -5.94 3.11 13.72
CA TRP A 74 -6.53 1.95 13.09
C TRP A 74 -8.02 2.14 12.81
N LYS A 75 -8.76 2.75 13.74
CA LYS A 75 -10.17 3.08 13.53
C LYS A 75 -10.36 4.06 12.39
N ARG A 76 -9.54 5.12 12.36
CA ARG A 76 -9.57 6.14 11.30
C ARG A 76 -9.26 5.52 9.94
N MET A 77 -8.27 4.63 9.88
CA MET A 77 -7.88 3.99 8.63
C MET A 77 -8.95 3.01 8.16
N ASP A 78 -9.54 2.23 9.05
CA ASP A 78 -10.64 1.33 8.70
C ASP A 78 -11.80 2.11 8.07
N ASP A 79 -12.13 3.28 8.64
CA ASP A 79 -13.18 4.15 8.11
C ASP A 79 -12.80 4.73 6.74
N ALA A 80 -11.54 5.14 6.58
CA ALA A 80 -11.05 5.72 5.32
C ALA A 80 -11.02 4.69 4.19
N GLU A 81 -10.63 3.45 4.50
CA GLU A 81 -10.60 2.37 3.51
C GLU A 81 -11.99 1.85 3.15
N GLY A 82 -12.90 1.84 4.12
CA GLY A 82 -14.29 1.43 3.91
C GLY A 82 -14.49 -0.08 3.80
N SER A 83 -15.71 -0.47 3.47
CA SER A 83 -16.14 -1.88 3.47
C SER A 83 -15.55 -2.73 2.34
N ALA A 84 -15.01 -2.10 1.29
CA ALA A 84 -14.38 -2.83 0.19
C ALA A 84 -13.03 -3.45 0.58
N TYR A 85 -12.45 -2.99 1.69
CA TYR A 85 -11.15 -3.45 2.19
C TYR A 85 -11.28 -4.08 3.56
N LYS A 86 -10.36 -4.99 3.86
CA LYS A 86 -10.22 -5.58 5.20
C LYS A 86 -8.74 -5.59 5.60
N ARG A 87 -8.48 -5.49 6.89
CA ARG A 87 -7.12 -5.66 7.42
C ARG A 87 -6.77 -7.14 7.44
N ILE A 88 -5.57 -7.46 6.96
CA ILE A 88 -5.03 -8.81 7.09
C ILE A 88 -3.60 -8.75 7.63
N LYS A 89 -3.19 -9.82 8.29
CA LYS A 89 -1.82 -9.95 8.80
C LYS A 89 -0.88 -10.30 7.66
N MET A 90 0.29 -9.67 7.65
CA MET A 90 1.35 -9.91 6.68
C MET A 90 2.69 -9.85 7.38
N THR A 91 3.68 -10.52 6.82
CA THR A 91 5.07 -10.39 7.27
C THR A 91 5.87 -9.74 6.16
N VAL A 92 6.51 -8.61 6.48
CA VAL A 92 7.36 -7.87 5.54
C VAL A 92 8.80 -7.94 5.99
N LEU A 93 9.73 -7.62 5.08
CA LEU A 93 11.15 -7.54 5.36
C LEU A 93 11.54 -6.07 5.37
N GLU A 94 12.04 -5.57 6.50
CA GLU A 94 12.48 -4.18 6.61
C GLU A 94 13.74 -3.95 5.77
N ALA A 95 13.81 -2.81 5.08
CA ALA A 95 14.94 -2.47 4.23
C ALA A 95 16.24 -2.40 5.06
N GLY A 96 17.28 -3.11 4.60
CA GLY A 96 18.54 -3.20 5.32
C GLY A 96 18.52 -4.19 6.50
N LEU A 97 17.39 -4.86 6.74
CA LEU A 97 17.21 -5.81 7.84
C LEU A 97 16.52 -7.08 7.34
N GLU A 98 16.98 -7.65 6.23
CA GLU A 98 16.32 -8.76 5.53
C GLU A 98 16.17 -10.01 6.39
N ASP A 99 17.04 -10.19 7.39
CA ASP A 99 16.97 -11.32 8.32
C ASP A 99 16.02 -11.05 9.50
N CYS A 100 15.42 -9.87 9.56
CA CYS A 100 14.54 -9.46 10.65
C CYS A 100 13.13 -9.16 10.10
N PRO A 101 12.30 -10.21 9.88
CA PRO A 101 10.94 -9.98 9.39
C PRO A 101 10.11 -9.23 10.44
N LEU A 102 9.20 -8.41 9.95
CA LEU A 102 8.30 -7.62 10.77
C LEU A 102 6.86 -8.02 10.49
N ASP A 103 6.15 -8.40 11.54
CA ASP A 103 4.72 -8.68 11.44
C ASP A 103 3.94 -7.35 11.41
N CYS A 104 3.06 -7.22 10.44
CA CYS A 104 2.25 -6.03 10.26
C CYS A 104 0.85 -6.39 9.76
N GLN A 105 0.02 -5.38 9.58
CA GLN A 105 -1.28 -5.51 8.93
C GLN A 105 -1.29 -4.61 7.70
N ALA A 106 -2.03 -5.02 6.69
CA ALA A 106 -2.26 -4.24 5.48
C ALA A 106 -3.71 -4.39 5.05
N TYR A 107 -4.15 -3.52 4.19
CA TYR A 107 -5.52 -3.57 3.66
C TYR A 107 -5.54 -4.33 2.35
N LYS A 108 -6.49 -5.24 2.24
CA LYS A 108 -6.69 -6.07 1.06
C LYS A 108 -8.14 -6.00 0.63
N VAL A 109 -8.38 -5.96 -0.67
CA VAL A 109 -9.74 -5.95 -1.23
C VAL A 109 -10.48 -7.23 -0.84
N VAL A 110 -11.71 -7.08 -0.34
CA VAL A 110 -12.54 -8.20 0.12
C VAL A 110 -12.94 -9.09 -1.06
N ASP A 111 -13.44 -8.48 -2.13
CA ASP A 111 -13.90 -9.20 -3.33
C ASP A 111 -13.15 -8.67 -4.57
N PRO A 112 -11.92 -9.15 -4.80
CA PRO A 112 -11.14 -8.66 -5.93
C PRO A 112 -11.78 -9.03 -7.27
N THR A 113 -11.78 -8.08 -8.19
CA THR A 113 -12.27 -8.23 -9.56
C THR A 113 -11.27 -7.61 -10.55
N GLY A 114 -11.61 -7.53 -11.78
CA GLY A 114 -10.84 -6.82 -12.79
C GLY A 114 -9.80 -7.67 -13.50
N PRO A 115 -8.69 -7.08 -13.92
CA PRO A 115 -8.12 -5.80 -13.47
C PRO A 115 -8.90 -4.56 -13.91
N HIS A 116 -8.74 -3.47 -13.13
CA HIS A 116 -9.33 -2.17 -13.43
C HIS A 116 -8.21 -1.14 -13.54
N LEU A 117 -8.18 -0.36 -14.60
CA LEU A 117 -7.15 0.66 -14.76
C LEU A 117 -7.28 1.75 -13.69
N PRO A 118 -6.20 2.13 -13.02
CA PRO A 118 -6.24 3.25 -12.07
C PRO A 118 -6.39 4.57 -12.81
N SER A 119 -6.99 5.57 -12.15
CA SER A 119 -7.03 6.93 -12.68
C SER A 119 -5.61 7.52 -12.66
N LYS A 120 -5.38 8.52 -13.51
CA LYS A 120 -4.09 9.24 -13.55
C LYS A 120 -3.76 9.87 -12.20
N LEU A 121 -4.74 10.47 -11.56
CA LEU A 121 -4.56 11.14 -10.27
C LEU A 121 -4.14 10.18 -9.16
N TYR A 122 -4.80 9.03 -9.09
CA TYR A 122 -4.47 8.00 -8.12
C TYR A 122 -3.07 7.42 -8.37
N HIS A 123 -2.77 7.13 -9.64
CA HIS A 123 -1.45 6.63 -10.05
C HIS A 123 -0.35 7.61 -9.68
N GLU A 124 -0.53 8.92 -9.99
CA GLU A 124 0.45 9.95 -9.64
C GLU A 124 0.70 10.04 -8.14
N LYS A 125 -0.35 9.88 -7.34
CA LYS A 125 -0.23 9.89 -5.88
C LYS A 125 0.65 8.75 -5.39
N ILE A 126 0.46 7.56 -5.94
CA ILE A 126 1.28 6.38 -5.60
C ILE A 126 2.74 6.63 -5.97
N VAL A 127 3.00 7.11 -7.19
CA VAL A 127 4.37 7.39 -7.66
C VAL A 127 5.05 8.44 -6.80
N ARG A 128 4.36 9.55 -6.50
CA ARG A 128 4.91 10.62 -5.65
C ARG A 128 5.22 10.11 -4.25
N GLY A 129 4.33 9.30 -3.69
CA GLY A 129 4.56 8.71 -2.38
C GLY A 129 5.78 7.79 -2.38
N ALA A 130 5.91 6.96 -3.40
CA ALA A 130 7.06 6.07 -3.56
C ALA A 130 8.38 6.85 -3.66
N LEU A 131 8.40 7.95 -4.42
CA LEU A 131 9.56 8.83 -4.52
C LEU A 131 9.90 9.47 -3.18
N ALA A 132 8.91 10.03 -2.49
CA ALA A 132 9.11 10.70 -1.21
C ALA A 132 9.63 9.74 -0.13
N ARG A 133 9.20 8.48 -0.16
CA ARG A 133 9.67 7.45 0.77
C ARG A 133 11.01 6.84 0.34
N GLY A 134 11.51 7.18 -0.83
CA GLY A 134 12.79 6.66 -1.32
C GLY A 134 12.75 5.16 -1.62
N LEU A 135 11.64 4.66 -2.14
CA LEU A 135 11.55 3.26 -2.55
C LEU A 135 12.57 2.97 -3.66
N PRO A 136 12.97 1.70 -3.87
CA PRO A 136 13.99 1.39 -4.87
C PRO A 136 13.64 1.90 -6.27
N ALA A 137 14.66 2.36 -6.99
CA ALA A 137 14.50 2.93 -8.33
C ALA A 137 13.79 1.98 -9.30
N GLY A 138 14.07 0.69 -9.21
CA GLY A 138 13.42 -0.32 -10.04
C GLY A 138 11.92 -0.42 -9.78
N TRP A 139 11.51 -0.30 -8.53
CA TRP A 139 10.09 -0.30 -8.16
C TRP A 139 9.39 0.96 -8.68
N ILE A 140 10.02 2.11 -8.51
CA ILE A 140 9.46 3.38 -9.01
C ILE A 140 9.33 3.35 -10.53
N ALA A 141 10.33 2.83 -11.24
CA ALA A 141 10.27 2.69 -12.69
C ALA A 141 9.11 1.77 -13.13
N TRP A 142 8.91 0.67 -12.41
CA TRP A 142 7.81 -0.25 -12.66
C TRP A 142 6.45 0.44 -12.44
N LEU A 143 6.30 1.19 -11.34
CA LEU A 143 5.08 1.95 -11.05
C LEU A 143 4.79 2.97 -12.15
N ARG A 144 5.80 3.70 -12.61
CA ARG A 144 5.64 4.69 -13.68
C ARG A 144 5.18 4.09 -14.99
N GLY A 145 5.56 2.83 -15.25
CA GLY A 145 5.20 2.12 -16.47
C GLY A 145 3.78 1.56 -16.49
N LEU A 146 3.04 1.66 -15.40
CA LEU A 146 1.68 1.13 -15.32
C LEU A 146 0.72 1.94 -16.20
N SER A 147 -0.20 1.23 -16.86
CA SER A 147 -1.25 1.86 -17.65
C SER A 147 -2.29 2.52 -16.75
N THR A 148 -2.81 3.64 -17.19
CA THR A 148 -3.88 4.38 -16.51
C THR A 148 -5.06 4.60 -17.44
N LYS A 149 -6.20 5.00 -16.86
CA LYS A 149 -7.36 5.41 -17.65
C LYS A 149 -7.02 6.63 -18.51
N ALA A 150 -7.61 6.67 -19.67
CA ALA A 150 -7.43 7.79 -20.60
C ALA A 150 -7.98 9.10 -20.04
#